data_f08f309f84b025c31c7b478d12ed9bdb
#
_entry.id   f08f309f84b025c31c7b478d12ed9bdb
#
_cell.length_a   1.000
_cell.length_b   1.000
_cell.length_c   1.000
_cell.angle_alpha   90.00
_cell.angle_beta   90.00
_cell.angle_gamma   90.00
#
_symmetry.space_group_name_H-M   'P 1'
#
loop_
_entity.id
_entity.type
_entity.pdbx_description
1 polymer ?
#
loop_
_entity_poly.entity_id
_entity_poly.type
_entity_poly.pdbx_seq_one_letter_code
_entity_poly.pdbx_strand_id
1 'polypeptide(L)'
;MDDSRTVEELTAAIQTATRWNSRRVRGLRPRGEDQDLLAAINRGDFLITGLRNRDLQKLLYTTEPASPIKRRRRSAAVNRKLRMPRAHGLIQKVPRTHRYQVQGIARKLL
;
A
#
# COMPACT_ATOMS: atom_id res chain seq x y z
N MET A 1 -13.04 6.82 10.50
CA MET A 1 -12.50 7.29 11.79
C MET A 1 -11.67 8.53 11.56
N ASP A 2 -11.95 9.56 12.30
CA ASP A 2 -11.23 10.81 12.17
C ASP A 2 -9.94 10.76 13.00
N ASP A 3 -8.81 11.12 12.38
CA ASP A 3 -7.53 11.13 13.05
C ASP A 3 -7.12 12.59 13.29
N SER A 4 -7.07 12.97 14.56
CA SER A 4 -6.78 14.35 14.96
C SER A 4 -5.29 14.72 14.91
N ARG A 5 -4.41 13.77 14.60
CA ARG A 5 -2.98 14.04 14.49
C ARG A 5 -2.66 14.96 13.33
N THR A 6 -1.59 15.74 13.47
CA THR A 6 -1.11 16.60 12.39
C THR A 6 -0.46 15.78 11.26
N VAL A 7 -0.26 16.40 10.11
CA VAL A 7 0.43 15.76 8.98
C VAL A 7 1.85 15.35 9.38
N GLU A 8 2.54 16.18 10.16
CA GLU A 8 3.89 15.88 10.65
C GLU A 8 3.90 14.66 11.57
N GLU A 9 2.94 14.58 12.49
CA GLU A 9 2.83 13.43 13.39
C GLU A 9 2.52 12.15 12.63
N LEU A 10 1.60 12.20 11.66
CA LEU A 10 1.25 11.06 10.83
C LEU A 10 2.43 10.62 9.94
N THR A 11 3.15 11.59 9.36
CA THR A 11 4.32 11.31 8.54
C THR A 11 5.40 10.62 9.37
N ALA A 12 5.67 11.12 10.58
CA ALA A 12 6.62 10.50 11.48
C ALA A 12 6.20 9.08 11.85
N ALA A 13 4.92 8.86 12.10
CA ALA A 13 4.41 7.54 12.47
C ALA A 13 4.63 6.50 11.38
N ILE A 14 4.36 6.84 10.11
CA ILE A 14 4.55 5.89 9.01
C ILE A 14 6.02 5.66 8.65
N GLN A 15 6.90 6.57 9.03
CA GLN A 15 8.34 6.42 8.81
C GLN A 15 9.02 5.60 9.92
N THR A 16 8.29 5.28 10.98
CA THR A 16 8.79 4.49 12.10
C THR A 16 8.37 3.04 11.94
N ALA A 17 9.28 2.10 12.25
CA ALA A 17 8.96 0.68 12.23
C ALA A 17 7.81 0.36 13.17
N THR A 18 6.95 -0.55 12.75
CA THR A 18 5.79 -0.97 13.54
C THR A 18 5.70 -2.49 13.57
N ARG A 19 4.77 -3.02 14.36
CA ARG A 19 4.46 -4.45 14.40
C ARG A 19 3.12 -4.71 13.73
N TRP A 20 3.08 -5.78 12.94
CA TRP A 20 1.87 -6.22 12.27
C TRP A 20 1.91 -7.75 12.13
N ASN A 21 0.86 -8.43 12.61
CA ASN A 21 0.79 -9.89 12.63
C ASN A 21 2.05 -10.52 13.26
N SER A 22 2.46 -9.99 14.43
CA SER A 22 3.62 -10.45 15.20
C SER A 22 4.96 -10.28 14.50
N ARG A 23 5.01 -9.52 13.40
CA ARG A 23 6.24 -9.24 12.67
C ARG A 23 6.55 -7.75 12.71
N ARG A 24 7.85 -7.44 12.73
CA ARG A 24 8.30 -6.08 12.59
C ARG A 24 8.24 -5.67 11.12
N VAL A 25 7.62 -4.53 10.85
CA VAL A 25 7.54 -3.94 9.52
C VAL A 25 8.26 -2.61 9.55
N ARG A 26 9.18 -2.41 8.60
CA ARG A 26 9.96 -1.17 8.53
C ARG A 26 9.07 0.04 8.27
N GLY A 27 9.58 1.21 8.63
CA GLY A 27 8.93 2.47 8.27
C GLY A 27 8.89 2.67 6.76
N LEU A 28 7.89 3.41 6.29
CA LEU A 28 7.77 3.79 4.90
C LEU A 28 8.72 4.94 4.58
N ARG A 29 9.16 5.00 3.32
CA ARG A 29 10.04 6.05 2.80
C ARG A 29 9.32 6.79 1.66
N PRO A 30 8.44 7.76 2.00
CA PRO A 30 7.55 8.40 1.01
C PRO A 30 8.28 9.15 -0.11
N ARG A 31 9.48 9.65 0.18
CA ARG A 31 10.31 10.37 -0.80
C ARG A 31 11.49 9.53 -1.30
N GLY A 32 11.43 8.23 -1.09
CA GLY A 32 12.47 7.30 -1.47
C GLY A 32 11.89 6.10 -2.21
N GLU A 33 12.29 4.90 -1.78
CA GLU A 33 11.92 3.66 -2.48
C GLU A 33 10.42 3.34 -2.48
N ASP A 34 9.65 3.93 -1.57
CA ASP A 34 8.20 3.69 -1.50
C ASP A 34 7.38 4.75 -2.24
N GLN A 35 8.01 5.71 -2.88
CA GLN A 35 7.33 6.81 -3.56
C GLN A 35 6.33 6.33 -4.61
N ASP A 36 6.75 5.43 -5.48
CA ASP A 36 5.90 4.92 -6.56
C ASP A 36 4.72 4.12 -6.01
N LEU A 37 4.96 3.30 -4.98
CA LEU A 37 3.91 2.53 -4.32
C LEU A 37 2.86 3.46 -3.71
N LEU A 38 3.29 4.47 -2.98
CA LEU A 38 2.39 5.40 -2.30
C LEU A 38 1.62 6.27 -3.29
N ALA A 39 2.27 6.70 -4.37
CA ALA A 39 1.59 7.43 -5.44
C ALA A 39 0.53 6.57 -6.11
N ALA A 40 0.82 5.29 -6.34
CA ALA A 40 -0.15 4.36 -6.92
C ALA A 40 -1.36 4.17 -6.01
N ILE A 41 -1.15 3.99 -4.71
CA ILE A 41 -2.23 3.83 -3.73
C ILE A 41 -3.14 5.06 -3.69
N ASN A 42 -2.57 6.25 -3.84
CA ASN A 42 -3.31 7.50 -3.72
C ASN A 42 -4.08 7.90 -4.99
N ARG A 43 -4.17 7.04 -5.99
CA ARG A 43 -4.97 7.34 -7.19
C ARG A 43 -6.45 7.50 -6.83
N GLY A 44 -7.09 8.50 -7.42
CA GLY A 44 -8.47 8.83 -7.11
C GLY A 44 -9.47 7.71 -7.40
N ASP A 45 -9.24 6.93 -8.46
CA ASP A 45 -10.11 5.81 -8.80
C ASP A 45 -10.13 4.72 -7.72
N PHE A 46 -9.00 4.49 -7.03
CA PHE A 46 -8.94 3.49 -5.95
C PHE A 46 -9.65 3.95 -4.68
N LEU A 47 -9.86 5.24 -4.49
CA LEU A 47 -10.62 5.76 -3.37
C LEU A 47 -12.09 5.35 -3.44
N ILE A 48 -12.60 5.13 -4.64
CA ILE A 48 -14.00 4.77 -4.89
C ILE A 48 -14.18 3.26 -4.98
N THR A 49 -13.36 2.60 -5.82
CA THR A 49 -13.55 1.18 -6.15
C THR A 49 -12.70 0.23 -5.32
N GLY A 50 -11.74 0.77 -4.56
CA GLY A 50 -10.75 -0.04 -3.86
C GLY A 50 -9.60 -0.45 -4.77
N LEU A 51 -8.58 -1.03 -4.16
CA LEU A 51 -7.32 -1.39 -4.78
C LEU A 51 -7.15 -2.90 -4.74
N ARG A 52 -6.72 -3.50 -5.86
CA ARG A 52 -6.37 -4.91 -5.93
C ARG A 52 -4.90 -5.08 -6.29
N ASN A 53 -4.34 -6.24 -5.97
CA ASN A 53 -2.98 -6.59 -6.36
C ASN A 53 -2.77 -6.38 -7.88
N ARG A 54 -3.70 -6.85 -8.71
CA ARG A 54 -3.59 -6.72 -10.17
C ARG A 54 -3.56 -5.26 -10.64
N ASP A 55 -4.23 -4.37 -9.92
CA ASP A 55 -4.23 -2.93 -10.25
C ASP A 55 -2.85 -2.34 -10.02
N LEU A 56 -2.20 -2.70 -8.91
CA LEU A 56 -0.83 -2.29 -8.64
C LEU A 56 0.16 -2.88 -9.64
N GLN A 57 -0.04 -4.13 -10.05
CA GLN A 57 0.83 -4.73 -11.07
C GLN A 57 0.82 -3.90 -12.34
N LYS A 58 -0.35 -3.44 -12.78
CA LYS A 58 -0.47 -2.61 -13.99
C LYS A 58 0.23 -1.26 -13.88
N LEU A 59 0.27 -0.70 -12.67
CA LEU A 59 0.90 0.60 -12.45
C LEU A 59 2.41 0.50 -12.22
N LEU A 60 2.87 -0.57 -11.59
CA LEU A 60 4.28 -0.74 -11.23
C LEU A 60 5.11 -1.44 -12.30
N TYR A 61 4.47 -2.17 -13.19
CA TYR A 61 5.14 -2.91 -14.28
C TYR A 61 4.59 -2.47 -15.61
N THR A 62 5.50 -2.16 -16.53
CA THR A 62 5.15 -1.62 -17.85
C THR A 62 4.93 -2.71 -18.90
N THR A 63 5.32 -3.95 -18.61
CA THR A 63 5.23 -5.07 -19.55
C THR A 63 4.48 -6.24 -18.94
N GLU A 64 3.86 -7.06 -19.78
CA GLU A 64 3.23 -8.29 -19.33
C GLU A 64 4.28 -9.31 -18.86
N PRO A 65 3.95 -10.16 -17.87
CA PRO A 65 4.89 -11.18 -17.43
C PRO A 65 5.14 -12.21 -18.54
N ALA A 66 6.40 -12.59 -18.72
CA ALA A 66 6.82 -13.45 -19.84
C ALA A 66 6.39 -14.92 -19.68
N SER A 67 6.00 -15.33 -18.47
CA SER A 67 5.63 -16.73 -18.18
C SER A 67 4.70 -16.81 -16.98
N PRO A 68 3.98 -17.93 -16.79
CA PRO A 68 3.17 -18.14 -15.59
C PRO A 68 3.97 -18.09 -14.30
N ILE A 69 5.23 -18.56 -14.30
CA ILE A 69 6.11 -18.48 -13.14
C ILE A 69 6.44 -17.04 -12.80
N LYS A 70 6.78 -16.23 -13.80
CA LYS A 70 7.05 -14.79 -13.59
C LYS A 70 5.82 -14.04 -13.12
N ARG A 71 4.65 -14.42 -13.63
CA ARG A 71 3.37 -13.84 -13.19
C ARG A 71 3.14 -14.09 -11.69
N ARG A 72 3.36 -15.33 -11.23
CA ARG A 72 3.21 -15.66 -9.81
C ARG A 72 4.22 -14.93 -8.93
N ARG A 73 5.49 -14.83 -9.39
CA ARG A 73 6.53 -14.09 -8.67
C ARG A 73 6.19 -12.61 -8.54
N ARG A 74 5.67 -12.02 -9.60
CA ARG A 74 5.25 -10.62 -9.62
C ARG A 74 4.09 -10.39 -8.64
N SER A 75 3.08 -11.25 -8.66
CA SER A 75 1.95 -11.19 -7.74
C SER A 75 2.42 -11.30 -6.28
N ALA A 76 3.33 -12.22 -5.98
CA ALA A 76 3.90 -12.37 -4.65
C ALA A 76 4.69 -11.14 -4.21
N ALA A 77 5.46 -10.53 -5.13
CA ALA A 77 6.20 -9.31 -4.85
C ALA A 77 5.28 -8.14 -4.52
N VAL A 78 4.17 -8.00 -5.25
CA VAL A 78 3.18 -6.96 -4.98
C VAL A 78 2.49 -7.19 -3.63
N ASN A 79 2.16 -8.44 -3.30
CA ASN A 79 1.60 -8.76 -1.99
C ASN A 79 2.55 -8.38 -0.84
N ARG A 80 3.85 -8.60 -1.00
CA ARG A 80 4.83 -8.16 -0.01
C ARG A 80 4.87 -6.63 0.12
N LYS A 81 4.77 -5.92 -1.00
CA LYS A 81 4.72 -4.44 -0.99
C LYS A 81 3.45 -3.93 -0.30
N LEU A 82 2.31 -4.60 -0.49
CA LEU A 82 1.05 -4.21 0.15
C LEU A 82 1.07 -4.41 1.67
N ARG A 83 1.93 -5.28 2.18
CA ARG A 83 2.05 -5.51 3.62
C ARG A 83 2.45 -4.25 4.37
N MET A 84 3.33 -3.45 3.80
CA MET A 84 3.81 -2.23 4.46
C MET A 84 2.71 -1.18 4.66
N PRO A 85 1.97 -0.76 3.62
CA PRO A 85 0.88 0.18 3.82
C PRO A 85 -0.24 -0.39 4.71
N ARG A 86 -0.48 -1.70 4.69
CA ARG A 86 -1.42 -2.33 5.61
C ARG A 86 -0.96 -2.19 7.07
N ALA A 87 0.31 -2.48 7.32
CA ALA A 87 0.87 -2.38 8.67
C ALA A 87 0.81 -0.97 9.22
N HIS A 88 0.97 0.04 8.36
CA HIS A 88 0.93 1.45 8.75
C HIS A 88 -0.47 2.07 8.66
N GLY A 89 -1.50 1.28 8.41
CA GLY A 89 -2.89 1.75 8.45
C GLY A 89 -3.33 2.57 7.24
N LEU A 90 -2.57 2.57 6.14
CA LEU A 90 -2.91 3.32 4.94
C LEU A 90 -3.97 2.61 4.09
N ILE A 91 -4.00 1.30 4.13
CA ILE A 91 -5.00 0.48 3.46
C ILE A 91 -5.48 -0.62 4.40
N GLN A 92 -6.70 -1.09 4.17
CA GLN A 92 -7.30 -2.17 4.94
C GLN A 92 -7.94 -3.17 4.00
N LYS A 93 -7.69 -4.46 4.21
CA LYS A 93 -8.30 -5.49 3.40
C LYS A 93 -9.79 -5.58 3.70
N VAL A 94 -10.62 -5.60 2.65
CA VAL A 94 -12.05 -5.83 2.79
C VAL A 94 -12.26 -7.34 3.00
N PRO A 95 -12.93 -7.76 4.09
CA PRO A 95 -13.10 -9.19 4.38
C PRO A 95 -13.73 -9.96 3.23
N ARG A 96 -13.24 -11.17 3.01
CA ARG A 96 -13.73 -12.11 1.97
C ARG A 96 -13.55 -11.62 0.54
N THR A 97 -12.65 -10.64 0.32
CA THR A 97 -12.35 -10.13 -1.01
C THR A 97 -10.84 -10.05 -1.22
N HIS A 98 -10.44 -9.76 -2.46
CA HIS A 98 -9.05 -9.43 -2.80
C HIS A 98 -8.84 -7.93 -2.92
N ARG A 99 -9.77 -7.14 -2.37
CA ARG A 99 -9.73 -5.68 -2.41
C ARG A 99 -9.17 -5.11 -1.13
N TYR A 100 -8.50 -3.97 -1.29
CA TYR A 100 -8.04 -3.13 -0.19
C TYR A 100 -8.72 -1.78 -0.29
N GLN A 101 -9.19 -1.28 0.84
CA GLN A 101 -9.78 0.05 0.91
C GLN A 101 -8.72 1.04 1.38
N VAL A 102 -8.58 2.14 0.67
CA VAL A 102 -7.66 3.22 1.05
C VAL A 102 -8.27 4.00 2.21
N GLN A 103 -7.50 4.14 3.28
CA GLN A 103 -7.98 4.79 4.51
C GLN A 103 -7.81 6.31 4.42
N GLY A 104 -8.59 7.04 5.22
CA GLY A 104 -8.54 8.50 5.25
C GLY A 104 -7.17 9.07 5.59
N ILE A 105 -6.39 8.37 6.41
CA ILE A 105 -5.03 8.76 6.75
C ILE A 105 -4.12 8.80 5.51
N ALA A 106 -4.27 7.86 4.58
CA ALA A 106 -3.51 7.85 3.33
C ALA A 106 -3.80 9.10 2.50
N ARG A 107 -5.07 9.49 2.41
CA ARG A 107 -5.48 10.70 1.68
C ARG A 107 -4.89 11.96 2.29
N LYS A 108 -4.75 12.01 3.60
CA LYS A 108 -4.20 13.16 4.31
C LYS A 108 -2.69 13.29 4.10
N LEU A 109 -1.97 12.16 3.94
CA LEU A 109 -0.52 12.12 3.81
C LEU A 109 -0.03 12.16 2.36
N LEU A 110 -0.81 11.66 1.45
CA LEU A 110 -0.44 11.47 0.07
C LEU A 110 -1.21 12.41 -0.84
#